data_68884d10bbd80d2a21e4f13a5f3ddd34
#
_entry.id   68884d10bbd80d2a21e4f13a5f3ddd34
#
_cell.length_a   1.000
_cell.length_b   1.000
_cell.length_c   1.000
_cell.angle_alpha   90.00
_cell.angle_beta   90.00
_cell.angle_gamma   90.00
#
_symmetry.space_group_name_H-M   'P 1'
#
loop_
_entity.id
_entity.type
_entity.pdbx_description
1 polymer ?
#
loop_
_entity_poly.entity_id
_entity_poly.type
_entity_poly.pdbx_seq_one_letter_code
_entity_poly.pdbx_strand_id
1 'polypeptide(L)'
;MKHRWLWMVGVVLPAILVAQTAPGAEAQSERGPFARIASLRPLEGQTVDFEAGYIRHLAWHQQAKDTWAWYGWSIWAGERQRWFVYATFGHSAAGLDSPVAPADDERDNVLNVAPHVEYVGNALYEYLPGLSRGTGAPQPTAKLEFTTIDLAPGTAKAFEEALRAGQSKLEGETLWYRMVAGGTFPRYVRLRPRPNLSAILNDGSETLPDEVDHLIAKTTIEILSLRPTMSFGLTLVGK
;
A
#
# COMPACT_ATOMS: atom_id res chain seq x y z
N MET A 1 54.39 59.13 43.84
CA MET A 1 52.95 58.85 43.66
C MET A 1 52.74 58.41 42.21
N LYS A 2 52.52 57.11 41.92
CA LYS A 2 52.31 56.58 40.57
C LYS A 2 50.96 55.90 40.53
N HIS A 3 50.01 56.51 39.85
CA HIS A 3 48.68 55.93 39.63
C HIS A 3 48.77 54.92 38.54
N ARG A 4 48.42 53.63 38.84
CA ARG A 4 48.15 52.54 37.86
C ARG A 4 46.75 52.54 37.51
N TRP A 5 46.43 52.80 36.27
CA TRP A 5 45.12 52.57 35.66
C TRP A 5 45.00 51.12 35.24
N LEU A 6 44.00 50.37 35.82
CA LEU A 6 43.60 49.05 35.36
C LEU A 6 42.54 49.23 34.26
N TRP A 7 42.85 48.75 33.09
CA TRP A 7 41.85 48.59 32.02
C TRP A 7 41.15 47.24 32.21
N MET A 8 39.85 47.23 32.53
CA MET A 8 38.98 46.04 32.42
C MET A 8 38.60 45.89 30.98
N VAL A 9 39.08 44.82 30.34
CA VAL A 9 38.61 44.39 29.03
C VAL A 9 37.39 43.50 29.28
N GLY A 10 36.22 44.02 29.01
CA GLY A 10 34.99 43.26 29.05
C GLY A 10 34.92 42.32 27.81
N VAL A 11 35.05 41.03 28.05
CA VAL A 11 34.80 40.00 27.00
C VAL A 11 33.27 39.84 26.87
N VAL A 12 32.71 40.39 25.79
CA VAL A 12 31.33 40.14 25.40
C VAL A 12 31.35 38.81 24.63
N LEU A 13 30.90 37.73 25.25
CA LEU A 13 30.62 36.46 24.58
C LEU A 13 29.29 36.60 23.82
N PRO A 14 29.23 36.31 22.51
CA PRO A 14 27.99 36.24 21.81
C PRO A 14 27.19 35.00 22.31
N ALA A 15 26.01 35.20 22.86
CA ALA A 15 25.08 34.14 23.14
C ALA A 15 24.64 33.56 21.82
N ILE A 16 25.12 32.37 21.46
CA ILE A 16 24.62 31.58 20.35
C ILE A 16 23.25 31.04 20.80
N LEU A 17 22.19 31.66 20.29
CA LEU A 17 20.83 31.17 20.43
C LEU A 17 20.74 29.90 19.57
N VAL A 18 20.99 28.74 20.16
CA VAL A 18 20.62 27.47 19.55
C VAL A 18 19.11 27.40 19.60
N ALA A 19 18.46 27.68 18.47
CA ALA A 19 17.06 27.38 18.30
C ALA A 19 16.88 25.86 18.49
N GLN A 20 16.43 25.44 19.66
CA GLN A 20 15.93 24.10 19.88
C GLN A 20 14.66 23.98 19.05
N THR A 21 14.78 23.36 17.86
CA THR A 21 13.63 22.83 17.15
C THR A 21 12.98 21.81 18.07
N ALA A 22 11.76 22.11 18.48
CA ALA A 22 10.96 21.22 19.31
C ALA A 22 10.91 19.83 18.64
N PRO A 23 11.18 18.73 19.36
CA PRO A 23 10.95 17.38 18.82
C PRO A 23 9.43 17.15 18.85
N GLY A 24 8.75 17.39 17.73
CA GLY A 24 7.29 17.27 17.68
C GLY A 24 6.67 17.53 16.31
N ALA A 25 7.44 17.89 15.32
CA ALA A 25 7.03 17.85 13.91
C ALA A 25 7.72 16.65 13.25
N GLU A 26 7.61 15.46 13.84
CA GLU A 26 7.77 14.23 13.07
C GLU A 26 6.71 14.28 11.99
N ALA A 27 7.18 14.38 10.76
CA ALA A 27 6.41 14.42 9.56
C ALA A 27 5.30 13.37 9.65
N GLN A 28 4.04 13.82 9.84
CA GLN A 28 2.92 13.07 9.31
C GLN A 28 3.30 12.88 7.85
N SER A 29 3.66 11.63 7.47
CA SER A 29 3.98 11.31 6.09
C SER A 29 2.80 11.82 5.27
N GLU A 30 3.03 12.88 4.51
CA GLU A 30 1.96 13.51 3.75
C GLU A 30 1.28 12.42 2.95
N ARG A 31 -0.03 12.32 3.09
CA ARG A 31 -0.81 11.37 2.30
C ARG A 31 -0.55 11.66 0.83
N GLY A 32 -0.33 10.61 0.06
CA GLY A 32 -0.01 10.72 -1.34
C GLY A 32 -0.70 9.64 -2.18
N PRO A 33 -0.48 9.64 -3.48
CA PRO A 33 -1.20 8.74 -4.37
C PRO A 33 -0.61 7.33 -4.45
N PHE A 34 0.50 7.04 -3.76
CA PHE A 34 1.19 5.78 -4.00
C PHE A 34 0.73 4.67 -3.08
N ALA A 35 0.76 3.46 -3.62
CA ALA A 35 0.51 2.21 -2.94
C ALA A 35 1.63 1.21 -3.26
N ARG A 36 1.92 0.33 -2.30
CA ARG A 36 2.76 -0.84 -2.51
C ARG A 36 1.89 -2.09 -2.37
N ILE A 37 1.90 -2.94 -3.38
CA ILE A 37 1.17 -4.22 -3.40
C ILE A 37 2.15 -5.33 -3.68
N ALA A 38 2.18 -6.33 -2.82
CA ALA A 38 3.07 -7.47 -2.95
C ALA A 38 2.33 -8.79 -2.81
N SER A 39 2.87 -9.83 -3.44
CA SER A 39 2.31 -11.18 -3.42
C SER A 39 3.34 -12.18 -2.93
N LEU A 40 2.93 -13.01 -2.00
CA LEU A 40 3.71 -14.10 -1.43
C LEU A 40 3.05 -15.44 -1.80
N ARG A 41 3.88 -16.40 -2.16
CA ARG A 41 3.46 -17.78 -2.33
C ARG A 41 4.01 -18.60 -1.15
N PRO A 42 3.16 -19.05 -0.20
CA PRO A 42 3.62 -19.95 0.84
C PRO A 42 4.25 -21.20 0.22
N LEU A 43 5.38 -21.63 0.75
CA LEU A 43 6.03 -22.87 0.33
C LEU A 43 5.14 -24.06 0.66
N GLU A 44 5.30 -25.16 -0.08
CA GLU A 44 4.50 -26.36 0.13
C GLU A 44 4.64 -26.86 1.58
N GLY A 45 3.50 -27.09 2.25
CA GLY A 45 3.45 -27.49 3.66
C GLY A 45 3.74 -26.37 4.67
N GLN A 46 4.13 -25.17 4.25
CA GLN A 46 4.56 -24.09 5.14
C GLN A 46 3.49 -23.02 5.43
N THR A 47 2.24 -23.23 4.98
CA THR A 47 1.19 -22.18 5.14
C THR A 47 0.98 -21.79 6.59
N VAL A 48 0.94 -22.76 7.53
CA VAL A 48 0.71 -22.49 8.96
C VAL A 48 1.90 -21.74 9.56
N ASP A 49 3.12 -22.16 9.23
CA ASP A 49 4.35 -21.51 9.71
C ASP A 49 4.50 -20.10 9.16
N PHE A 50 4.16 -19.92 7.88
CA PHE A 50 4.07 -18.59 7.26
C PHE A 50 3.08 -17.68 7.99
N GLU A 51 1.85 -18.14 8.22
CA GLU A 51 0.83 -17.33 8.90
C GLU A 51 1.30 -16.93 10.31
N ALA A 52 1.85 -17.88 11.07
CA ALA A 52 2.39 -17.62 12.41
C ALA A 52 3.58 -16.64 12.36
N GLY A 53 4.47 -16.80 11.40
CA GLY A 53 5.61 -15.90 11.18
C GLY A 53 5.18 -14.49 10.81
N TYR A 54 4.23 -14.38 9.88
CA TYR A 54 3.70 -13.09 9.45
C TYR A 54 3.00 -12.33 10.58
N ILE A 55 2.26 -13.03 11.45
CA ILE A 55 1.63 -12.44 12.65
C ILE A 55 2.71 -11.92 13.61
N ARG A 56 3.83 -12.63 13.80
CA ARG A 56 4.96 -12.14 14.61
C ARG A 56 5.58 -10.88 14.00
N HIS A 57 5.75 -10.85 12.68
CA HIS A 57 6.26 -9.70 11.96
C HIS A 57 5.34 -8.47 12.11
N LEU A 58 4.02 -8.64 12.04
CA LEU A 58 3.07 -7.57 12.34
C LEU A 58 3.16 -7.08 13.80
N ALA A 59 3.46 -7.96 14.76
CA ALA A 59 3.70 -7.55 16.15
C ALA A 59 4.98 -6.69 16.26
N TRP A 60 6.01 -6.96 15.43
CA TRP A 60 7.17 -6.09 15.32
C TRP A 60 6.77 -4.68 14.83
N HIS A 61 5.95 -4.54 13.77
CA HIS A 61 5.43 -3.24 13.30
C HIS A 61 4.73 -2.47 14.42
N GLN A 62 3.93 -3.19 15.24
CA GLN A 62 3.26 -2.57 16.39
C GLN A 62 4.25 -2.05 17.43
N GLN A 63 5.31 -2.82 17.75
CA GLN A 63 6.35 -2.42 18.70
C GLN A 63 7.20 -1.26 18.17
N ALA A 64 7.51 -1.26 16.88
CA ALA A 64 8.22 -0.20 16.17
C ALA A 64 7.38 1.07 16.01
N LYS A 65 6.08 1.05 16.40
CA LYS A 65 5.12 2.15 16.24
C LYS A 65 4.99 2.58 14.78
N ASP A 66 4.97 1.61 13.87
CA ASP A 66 4.72 1.87 12.46
C ASP A 66 3.39 2.59 12.28
N THR A 67 3.39 3.65 11.47
CA THR A 67 2.20 4.47 11.18
C THR A 67 1.48 4.02 9.92
N TRP A 68 2.06 3.08 9.17
CA TRP A 68 1.45 2.54 7.97
C TRP A 68 0.37 1.51 8.30
N ALA A 69 -0.69 1.50 7.49
CA ALA A 69 -1.70 0.45 7.54
C ALA A 69 -1.32 -0.67 6.57
N TRP A 70 -1.23 -1.89 7.07
CA TRP A 70 -0.89 -3.07 6.29
C TRP A 70 -2.12 -3.96 6.13
N TYR A 71 -2.58 -4.08 4.91
CA TYR A 71 -3.67 -4.97 4.53
C TYR A 71 -3.12 -6.34 4.20
N GLY A 72 -3.75 -7.40 4.70
CA GLY A 72 -3.43 -8.78 4.38
C GLY A 72 -4.64 -9.54 3.85
N TRP A 73 -4.49 -10.18 2.70
CA TRP A 73 -5.54 -11.01 2.10
C TRP A 73 -4.99 -12.37 1.67
N SER A 74 -5.82 -13.41 1.77
CA SER A 74 -5.60 -14.66 1.07
C SER A 74 -6.41 -14.67 -0.22
N ILE A 75 -5.82 -15.11 -1.33
CA ILE A 75 -6.54 -15.29 -2.59
C ILE A 75 -7.44 -16.51 -2.44
N TRP A 76 -8.76 -16.25 -2.40
CA TRP A 76 -9.77 -17.29 -2.21
C TRP A 76 -10.15 -17.97 -3.51
N ALA A 77 -10.28 -17.21 -4.61
CA ALA A 77 -10.52 -17.74 -5.96
C ALA A 77 -9.66 -16.98 -6.98
N GLY A 78 -9.18 -17.69 -7.99
CA GLY A 78 -8.36 -17.19 -9.09
C GLY A 78 -7.16 -18.09 -9.38
N GLU A 79 -6.34 -17.69 -10.36
CA GLU A 79 -5.16 -18.45 -10.80
C GLU A 79 -4.12 -18.66 -9.67
N ARG A 80 -4.05 -17.69 -8.74
CA ARG A 80 -3.11 -17.70 -7.60
C ARG A 80 -3.78 -18.13 -6.29
N GLN A 81 -4.76 -19.02 -6.33
CA GLN A 81 -5.42 -19.50 -5.12
C GLN A 81 -4.41 -19.96 -4.06
N ARG A 82 -4.66 -19.59 -2.79
CA ARG A 82 -3.80 -19.80 -1.60
C ARG A 82 -2.59 -18.88 -1.49
N TRP A 83 -2.30 -18.03 -2.47
CA TRP A 83 -1.30 -17.00 -2.26
C TRP A 83 -1.81 -15.94 -1.31
N PHE A 84 -0.87 -15.19 -0.77
CA PHE A 84 -1.13 -14.09 0.13
C PHE A 84 -0.76 -12.78 -0.56
N VAL A 85 -1.63 -11.78 -0.45
CA VAL A 85 -1.38 -10.43 -0.94
C VAL A 85 -1.33 -9.51 0.27
N TYR A 86 -0.28 -8.72 0.38
CA TYR A 86 -0.26 -7.63 1.33
C TYR A 86 -0.08 -6.30 0.61
N ALA A 87 -0.63 -5.24 1.18
CA ALA A 87 -0.54 -3.91 0.59
C ALA A 87 -0.61 -2.81 1.65
N THR A 88 -0.07 -1.66 1.27
CA THR A 88 -0.19 -0.41 2.00
C THR A 88 -0.49 0.72 1.01
N PHE A 89 -1.26 1.72 1.43
CA PHE A 89 -1.85 2.73 0.56
C PHE A 89 -1.69 4.14 1.12
N GLY A 90 -1.77 5.13 0.24
CA GLY A 90 -1.87 6.53 0.63
C GLY A 90 -0.52 7.17 0.97
N HIS A 91 0.58 6.68 0.40
CA HIS A 91 1.92 7.22 0.64
C HIS A 91 2.29 8.31 -0.34
N SER A 92 3.00 9.33 0.14
CA SER A 92 3.79 10.20 -0.72
C SER A 92 5.09 9.48 -1.14
N ALA A 93 5.77 9.99 -2.17
CA ALA A 93 7.08 9.47 -2.56
C ALA A 93 8.09 9.57 -1.40
N ALA A 94 8.13 10.71 -0.70
CA ALA A 94 8.98 10.89 0.47
C ALA A 94 8.61 9.94 1.63
N GLY A 95 7.32 9.64 1.81
CA GLY A 95 6.86 8.65 2.78
C GLY A 95 7.39 7.24 2.47
N LEU A 96 7.42 6.85 1.20
CA LEU A 96 7.98 5.56 0.78
C LEU A 96 9.50 5.48 0.97
N ASP A 97 10.21 6.61 0.94
CA ASP A 97 11.65 6.69 1.21
C ASP A 97 11.97 6.62 2.73
N SER A 98 10.97 6.72 3.59
CA SER A 98 11.14 6.84 5.04
C SER A 98 10.31 5.83 5.83
N PRO A 99 10.40 4.51 5.54
CA PRO A 99 9.72 3.49 6.32
C PRO A 99 10.32 3.42 7.75
N VAL A 100 9.53 2.91 8.70
CA VAL A 100 9.98 2.73 10.08
C VAL A 100 11.13 1.71 10.14
N ALA A 101 12.27 2.07 10.73
CA ALA A 101 13.41 1.21 11.04
C ALA A 101 13.70 0.12 9.96
N PRO A 102 13.99 0.49 8.70
CA PRO A 102 14.00 -0.45 7.57
C PRO A 102 14.97 -1.63 7.71
N ALA A 103 16.10 -1.44 8.39
CA ALA A 103 17.07 -2.53 8.62
C ALA A 103 16.58 -3.55 9.66
N ASP A 104 15.80 -3.10 10.65
CA ASP A 104 15.22 -3.99 11.66
C ASP A 104 13.98 -4.70 11.11
N ASP A 105 13.19 -4.01 10.29
CA ASP A 105 12.07 -4.57 9.52
C ASP A 105 12.55 -5.73 8.63
N GLU A 106 13.58 -5.49 7.82
CA GLU A 106 14.18 -6.52 6.96
C GLU A 106 14.69 -7.71 7.78
N ARG A 107 15.38 -7.45 8.91
CA ARG A 107 15.87 -8.52 9.78
C ARG A 107 14.73 -9.36 10.34
N ASP A 108 13.67 -8.72 10.84
CA ASP A 108 12.51 -9.42 11.38
C ASP A 108 11.78 -10.22 10.30
N ASN A 109 11.63 -9.65 9.11
CA ASN A 109 11.07 -10.32 7.93
C ASN A 109 11.86 -11.57 7.53
N VAL A 110 13.20 -11.47 7.46
CA VAL A 110 14.10 -12.60 7.14
C VAL A 110 13.99 -13.72 8.17
N LEU A 111 13.76 -13.39 9.43
CA LEU A 111 13.62 -14.40 10.49
C LEU A 111 12.24 -15.05 10.52
N ASN A 112 11.18 -14.28 10.28
CA ASN A 112 9.82 -14.72 10.55
C ASN A 112 9.00 -15.05 9.29
N VAL A 113 9.28 -14.44 8.15
CA VAL A 113 8.45 -14.57 6.94
C VAL A 113 9.19 -15.30 5.82
N ALA A 114 10.37 -14.82 5.47
CA ALA A 114 11.12 -15.30 4.30
C ALA A 114 11.36 -16.82 4.27
N PRO A 115 11.59 -17.53 5.40
CA PRO A 115 11.80 -18.98 5.37
C PRO A 115 10.61 -19.80 4.87
N HIS A 116 9.41 -19.21 4.85
CA HIS A 116 8.16 -19.92 4.62
C HIS A 116 7.46 -19.52 3.32
N VAL A 117 8.05 -18.59 2.56
CA VAL A 117 7.41 -18.04 1.34
C VAL A 117 8.39 -17.85 0.20
N GLU A 118 7.82 -17.75 -0.99
CA GLU A 118 8.45 -17.15 -2.15
C GLU A 118 7.85 -15.77 -2.40
N TYR A 119 8.71 -14.75 -2.56
CA TYR A 119 8.30 -13.41 -2.96
C TYR A 119 8.10 -13.40 -4.48
N VAL A 120 6.84 -13.36 -4.92
CA VAL A 120 6.50 -13.50 -6.34
C VAL A 120 6.11 -12.19 -7.02
N GLY A 121 5.93 -11.13 -6.26
CA GLY A 121 5.66 -9.80 -6.78
C GLY A 121 5.75 -8.75 -5.69
N ASN A 122 6.29 -7.59 -6.05
CA ASN A 122 6.35 -6.40 -5.22
C ASN A 122 6.36 -5.19 -6.15
N ALA A 123 5.25 -4.48 -6.22
CA ALA A 123 5.06 -3.41 -7.19
C ALA A 123 4.53 -2.14 -6.55
N LEU A 124 4.92 -1.01 -7.14
CA LEU A 124 4.44 0.31 -6.79
C LEU A 124 3.36 0.75 -7.77
N TYR A 125 2.32 1.36 -7.24
CA TYR A 125 1.16 1.82 -7.98
C TYR A 125 0.83 3.25 -7.61
N GLU A 126 0.27 3.97 -8.57
CA GLU A 126 -0.27 5.31 -8.40
C GLU A 126 -1.81 5.25 -8.45
N TYR A 127 -2.45 5.80 -7.44
CA TYR A 127 -3.91 5.95 -7.38
C TYR A 127 -4.40 6.95 -8.41
N LEU A 128 -5.48 6.61 -9.10
CA LEU A 128 -6.08 7.42 -10.16
C LEU A 128 -7.45 7.98 -9.69
N PRO A 129 -7.48 9.10 -8.96
CA PRO A 129 -8.73 9.64 -8.40
C PRO A 129 -9.76 9.98 -9.48
N GLY A 130 -9.30 10.41 -10.65
CA GLY A 130 -10.17 10.71 -11.81
C GLY A 130 -10.82 9.48 -12.45
N LEU A 131 -10.47 8.26 -12.06
CA LEU A 131 -11.07 6.99 -12.49
C LEU A 131 -11.73 6.23 -11.34
N SER A 132 -11.57 6.72 -10.12
CA SER A 132 -11.95 6.01 -8.90
C SER A 132 -13.16 6.63 -8.22
N ARG A 133 -13.87 5.80 -7.46
CA ARG A 133 -14.86 6.21 -6.47
C ARG A 133 -14.43 5.64 -5.12
N GLY A 134 -13.81 6.49 -4.27
CA GLY A 134 -13.25 6.12 -2.98
C GLY A 134 -12.08 7.03 -2.58
N THR A 135 -11.41 6.72 -1.48
CA THR A 135 -10.42 7.61 -0.84
C THR A 135 -8.96 7.22 -1.11
N GLY A 136 -8.71 6.27 -2.01
CA GLY A 136 -7.36 5.81 -2.34
C GLY A 136 -6.79 4.73 -1.41
N ALA A 137 -7.62 4.18 -0.49
CA ALA A 137 -7.34 2.93 0.22
C ALA A 137 -8.66 2.14 0.28
N PRO A 138 -8.67 0.83 -0.01
CA PRO A 138 -9.89 0.05 -0.03
C PRO A 138 -10.48 -0.07 1.39
N GLN A 139 -11.81 -0.01 1.48
CA GLN A 139 -12.49 -0.34 2.73
C GLN A 139 -12.13 -1.78 3.14
N PRO A 140 -11.79 -2.03 4.43
CA PRO A 140 -11.39 -3.36 4.89
C PRO A 140 -12.59 -4.29 5.04
N THR A 141 -13.26 -4.59 3.94
CA THR A 141 -14.40 -5.50 3.85
C THR A 141 -13.96 -6.96 3.80
N ALA A 142 -14.88 -7.89 4.06
CA ALA A 142 -14.56 -9.32 4.11
C ALA A 142 -14.00 -9.87 2.78
N LYS A 143 -14.40 -9.29 1.66
CA LYS A 143 -13.94 -9.66 0.32
C LYS A 143 -13.43 -8.45 -0.45
N LEU A 144 -12.50 -8.71 -1.36
CA LEU A 144 -12.00 -7.75 -2.32
C LEU A 144 -11.99 -8.43 -3.70
N GLU A 145 -12.69 -7.85 -4.65
CA GLU A 145 -12.52 -8.19 -6.06
C GLU A 145 -11.27 -7.44 -6.57
N PHE A 146 -10.27 -8.19 -6.96
CA PHE A 146 -8.98 -7.70 -7.40
C PHE A 146 -8.82 -8.02 -8.90
N THR A 147 -8.91 -7.00 -9.74
CA THR A 147 -8.73 -7.16 -11.18
C THR A 147 -7.39 -6.60 -11.60
N THR A 148 -6.56 -7.42 -12.25
CA THR A 148 -5.33 -7.00 -12.91
C THR A 148 -5.58 -6.91 -14.40
N ILE A 149 -5.15 -5.82 -15.02
CA ILE A 149 -5.33 -5.52 -16.45
C ILE A 149 -3.98 -5.15 -17.03
N ASP A 150 -3.48 -6.00 -17.92
CA ASP A 150 -2.32 -5.72 -18.74
C ASP A 150 -2.78 -5.17 -20.09
N LEU A 151 -2.27 -4.03 -20.49
CA LEU A 151 -2.63 -3.40 -21.76
C LEU A 151 -1.60 -3.69 -22.85
N ALA A 152 -2.05 -3.59 -24.09
CA ALA A 152 -1.13 -3.53 -25.22
C ALA A 152 -0.24 -2.27 -25.12
N PRO A 153 1.03 -2.32 -25.55
CA PRO A 153 1.92 -1.18 -25.51
C PRO A 153 1.34 0.05 -26.23
N GLY A 154 1.45 1.24 -25.62
CA GLY A 154 1.00 2.50 -26.18
C GLY A 154 -0.49 2.81 -26.01
N THR A 155 -1.29 1.93 -25.39
CA THR A 155 -2.75 2.08 -25.28
C THR A 155 -3.23 2.72 -23.97
N ALA A 156 -2.34 2.98 -23.01
CA ALA A 156 -2.70 3.46 -21.68
C ALA A 156 -3.58 4.73 -21.69
N LYS A 157 -3.25 5.70 -22.54
CA LYS A 157 -4.02 6.96 -22.65
C LYS A 157 -5.46 6.70 -23.14
N ALA A 158 -5.61 5.93 -24.20
CA ALA A 158 -6.93 5.60 -24.76
C ALA A 158 -7.77 4.80 -23.73
N PHE A 159 -7.14 3.88 -23.01
CA PHE A 159 -7.79 3.12 -21.92
C PHE A 159 -8.32 4.05 -20.82
N GLU A 160 -7.50 4.96 -20.30
CA GLU A 160 -7.92 5.91 -19.27
C GLU A 160 -9.04 6.86 -19.76
N GLU A 161 -8.99 7.30 -21.01
CA GLU A 161 -10.02 8.16 -21.60
C GLU A 161 -11.36 7.43 -21.71
N ALA A 162 -11.36 6.18 -22.16
CA ALA A 162 -12.56 5.35 -22.24
C ALA A 162 -13.15 5.05 -20.85
N LEU A 163 -12.31 4.75 -19.85
CA LEU A 163 -12.77 4.56 -18.48
C LEU A 163 -13.43 5.83 -17.91
N ARG A 164 -12.85 7.02 -18.16
CA ARG A 164 -13.45 8.30 -17.71
C ARG A 164 -14.84 8.51 -18.31
N ALA A 165 -15.02 8.18 -19.56
CA ALA A 165 -16.32 8.30 -20.23
C ALA A 165 -17.39 7.37 -19.61
N GLY A 166 -16.99 6.20 -19.12
CA GLY A 166 -17.87 5.22 -18.48
C GLY A 166 -18.11 5.42 -16.98
N GLN A 167 -17.38 6.32 -16.32
CA GLN A 167 -17.31 6.43 -14.86
C GLN A 167 -18.65 6.71 -14.16
N SER A 168 -19.59 7.39 -14.83
CA SER A 168 -20.91 7.71 -14.26
C SER A 168 -21.78 6.47 -13.97
N LYS A 169 -21.44 5.30 -14.52
CA LYS A 169 -22.17 4.05 -14.37
C LYS A 169 -21.66 3.20 -13.19
N LEU A 170 -20.56 3.59 -12.55
CA LEU A 170 -19.97 2.82 -11.45
C LEU A 170 -20.84 2.92 -10.18
N GLU A 171 -21.16 1.78 -9.57
CA GLU A 171 -21.81 1.70 -8.26
C GLU A 171 -20.82 1.19 -7.20
N GLY A 172 -20.94 1.74 -5.98
CA GLY A 172 -20.07 1.35 -4.86
C GLY A 172 -18.63 1.86 -5.00
N GLU A 173 -17.77 1.42 -4.07
CA GLU A 173 -16.35 1.77 -4.06
C GLU A 173 -15.62 1.01 -5.15
N THR A 174 -14.89 1.74 -5.99
CA THR A 174 -14.04 1.21 -7.06
C THR A 174 -12.77 2.06 -7.12
N LEU A 175 -11.62 1.44 -6.89
CA LEU A 175 -10.34 2.12 -6.84
C LEU A 175 -9.46 1.65 -8.00
N TRP A 176 -8.96 2.60 -8.76
CA TRP A 176 -8.06 2.35 -9.88
C TRP A 176 -6.65 2.80 -9.55
N TYR A 177 -5.71 1.96 -9.88
CA TYR A 177 -4.29 2.22 -9.74
C TYR A 177 -3.56 1.86 -11.02
N ARG A 178 -2.58 2.67 -11.39
CA ARG A 178 -1.64 2.41 -12.48
C ARG A 178 -0.31 1.95 -11.89
N MET A 179 0.26 0.87 -12.38
CA MET A 179 1.60 0.45 -12.00
C MET A 179 2.62 1.50 -12.43
N VAL A 180 3.55 1.85 -11.52
CA VAL A 180 4.68 2.73 -11.79
C VAL A 180 6.00 1.98 -11.79
N ALA A 181 6.10 0.85 -11.06
CA ALA A 181 7.29 0.00 -11.04
C ALA A 181 6.95 -1.42 -10.55
N GLY A 182 7.77 -2.40 -10.86
CA GLY A 182 7.73 -3.74 -10.26
C GLY A 182 7.02 -4.81 -11.09
N GLY A 183 6.85 -4.62 -12.40
CA GLY A 183 6.25 -5.64 -13.25
C GLY A 183 6.10 -5.26 -14.72
N THR A 184 5.23 -5.95 -15.43
CA THR A 184 4.90 -5.67 -16.83
C THR A 184 4.15 -4.36 -16.95
N PHE A 185 4.51 -3.55 -17.91
CA PHE A 185 3.90 -2.23 -18.16
C PHE A 185 3.39 -2.14 -19.60
N PRO A 186 2.22 -1.49 -19.85
CA PRO A 186 1.33 -0.82 -18.90
C PRO A 186 0.43 -1.82 -18.18
N ARG A 187 0.33 -1.69 -16.84
CA ARG A 187 -0.56 -2.49 -16.01
C ARG A 187 -1.40 -1.60 -15.09
N TYR A 188 -2.65 -1.99 -14.95
CA TYR A 188 -3.60 -1.40 -14.01
C TYR A 188 -4.13 -2.44 -13.04
N VAL A 189 -4.52 -2.01 -11.85
CA VAL A 189 -5.33 -2.81 -10.94
C VAL A 189 -6.59 -2.06 -10.56
N ARG A 190 -7.71 -2.80 -10.50
CA ARG A 190 -8.99 -2.31 -10.00
C ARG A 190 -9.31 -3.07 -8.72
N LEU A 191 -9.57 -2.34 -7.64
CA LEU A 191 -9.93 -2.87 -6.34
C LEU A 191 -11.39 -2.52 -6.06
N ARG A 192 -12.24 -3.53 -5.78
CA ARG A 192 -13.64 -3.36 -5.40
C ARG A 192 -13.89 -4.06 -4.08
N PRO A 193 -13.92 -3.34 -2.94
CA PRO A 193 -14.31 -3.91 -1.66
C PRO A 193 -15.73 -4.41 -1.67
N ARG A 194 -15.97 -5.62 -1.15
CA ARG A 194 -17.27 -6.29 -1.17
C ARG A 194 -17.56 -6.89 0.20
N PRO A 195 -18.79 -6.76 0.73
CA PRO A 195 -19.10 -7.27 2.07
C PRO A 195 -19.04 -8.79 2.14
N ASN A 196 -19.36 -9.50 1.06
CA ASN A 196 -19.41 -10.96 1.00
C ASN A 196 -19.43 -11.47 -0.44
N LEU A 197 -19.43 -12.79 -0.62
CA LEU A 197 -19.52 -13.43 -1.93
C LEU A 197 -20.86 -13.19 -2.64
N SER A 198 -21.96 -13.15 -1.90
CA SER A 198 -23.27 -12.90 -2.49
C SER A 198 -23.33 -11.55 -3.20
N ALA A 199 -22.69 -10.51 -2.62
CA ALA A 199 -22.59 -9.21 -3.26
C ALA A 199 -21.76 -9.24 -4.55
N ILE A 200 -20.74 -10.11 -4.63
CA ILE A 200 -19.96 -10.30 -5.86
C ILE A 200 -20.79 -11.03 -6.92
N LEU A 201 -21.48 -12.12 -6.52
CA LEU A 201 -22.16 -13.01 -7.46
C LEU A 201 -23.49 -12.43 -7.97
N ASN A 202 -24.20 -11.68 -7.13
CA ASN A 202 -25.50 -11.12 -7.47
C ASN A 202 -25.41 -9.81 -8.28
N ASP A 203 -24.40 -8.96 -7.96
CA ASP A 203 -24.20 -7.70 -8.69
C ASP A 203 -23.51 -7.93 -10.04
N GLY A 204 -23.00 -9.15 -10.27
CA GLY A 204 -22.15 -9.50 -11.39
C GLY A 204 -20.75 -8.89 -11.27
N SER A 205 -19.80 -9.43 -12.01
CA SER A 205 -18.55 -8.71 -12.27
C SER A 205 -18.91 -7.54 -13.17
N GLU A 206 -18.71 -6.32 -12.67
CA GLU A 206 -18.85 -5.15 -13.52
C GLU A 206 -17.85 -5.27 -14.66
N THR A 207 -18.38 -5.45 -15.85
CA THR A 207 -17.57 -5.55 -17.06
C THR A 207 -16.90 -4.20 -17.33
N LEU A 208 -15.70 -4.26 -17.87
CA LEU A 208 -15.08 -3.09 -18.45
C LEU A 208 -15.94 -2.63 -19.64
N PRO A 209 -15.94 -1.34 -19.99
CA PRO A 209 -16.60 -0.88 -21.21
C PRO A 209 -16.09 -1.68 -22.43
N ASP A 210 -16.99 -2.11 -23.32
CA ASP A 210 -16.62 -2.89 -24.53
C ASP A 210 -15.58 -2.17 -25.39
N GLU A 211 -15.58 -0.83 -25.33
CA GLU A 211 -14.66 0.05 -26.05
C GLU A 211 -13.19 -0.15 -25.65
N VAL A 212 -12.90 -0.77 -24.49
CA VAL A 212 -11.52 -1.01 -24.06
C VAL A 212 -11.00 -2.42 -24.36
N ASP A 213 -11.82 -3.34 -24.78
CA ASP A 213 -11.44 -4.74 -24.99
C ASP A 213 -10.25 -4.88 -25.95
N HIS A 214 -10.24 -4.14 -27.03
CA HIS A 214 -9.16 -4.17 -28.02
C HIS A 214 -7.83 -3.56 -27.51
N LEU A 215 -7.83 -2.87 -26.37
CA LEU A 215 -6.65 -2.27 -25.74
C LEU A 215 -5.99 -3.23 -24.74
N ILE A 216 -6.70 -4.29 -24.34
CA ILE A 216 -6.33 -5.19 -23.26
C ILE A 216 -5.58 -6.40 -23.83
N ALA A 217 -4.40 -6.68 -23.30
CA ALA A 217 -3.65 -7.88 -23.61
C ALA A 217 -4.03 -9.06 -22.70
N LYS A 218 -4.30 -8.78 -21.42
CA LYS A 218 -4.73 -9.80 -20.45
C LYS A 218 -5.54 -9.15 -19.33
N THR A 219 -6.60 -9.84 -18.90
CA THR A 219 -7.35 -9.53 -17.66
C THR A 219 -7.33 -10.74 -16.75
N THR A 220 -7.05 -10.51 -15.46
CA THR A 220 -7.18 -11.52 -14.40
C THR A 220 -8.04 -10.97 -13.29
N ILE A 221 -9.07 -11.71 -12.90
CA ILE A 221 -9.97 -11.36 -11.79
C ILE A 221 -9.79 -12.38 -10.69
N GLU A 222 -9.52 -11.90 -9.47
CA GLU A 222 -9.35 -12.73 -8.29
C GLU A 222 -10.24 -12.22 -7.17
N ILE A 223 -10.72 -13.14 -6.34
CA ILE A 223 -11.46 -12.82 -5.13
C ILE A 223 -10.53 -13.05 -3.94
N LEU A 224 -10.27 -11.99 -3.21
CA LEU A 224 -9.43 -12.00 -2.03
C LEU A 224 -10.31 -12.00 -0.77
N SER A 225 -9.88 -12.73 0.26
CA SER A 225 -10.48 -12.71 1.61
C SER A 225 -9.59 -11.96 2.55
N LEU A 226 -10.11 -10.92 3.19
CA LEU A 226 -9.38 -10.17 4.21
C LEU A 226 -9.01 -11.11 5.37
N ARG A 227 -7.78 -10.96 5.84
CA ARG A 227 -7.22 -11.68 6.99
C ARG A 227 -6.95 -10.67 8.12
N PRO A 228 -7.95 -10.39 8.98
CA PRO A 228 -7.81 -9.39 10.03
C PRO A 228 -6.61 -9.62 10.96
N THR A 229 -6.31 -10.88 11.29
CA THR A 229 -5.15 -11.25 12.12
C THR A 229 -3.80 -11.10 11.39
N MET A 230 -3.83 -10.99 10.07
CA MET A 230 -2.68 -10.76 9.20
C MET A 230 -2.74 -9.37 8.55
N SER A 231 -3.35 -8.44 9.26
CA SER A 231 -3.46 -7.02 8.89
C SER A 231 -3.12 -6.16 10.10
N PHE A 232 -2.65 -4.94 9.88
CA PHE A 232 -2.22 -4.03 10.93
C PHE A 232 -2.69 -2.60 10.63
N GLY A 233 -3.05 -1.83 11.66
CA GLY A 233 -3.44 -0.42 11.52
C GLY A 233 -4.78 -0.18 10.82
N LEU A 234 -5.61 -1.22 10.59
CA LEU A 234 -6.91 -1.07 9.93
C LEU A 234 -8.01 -0.75 10.94
N THR A 235 -8.89 0.19 10.57
CA THR A 235 -10.18 0.36 11.25
C THR A 235 -11.20 -0.54 10.56
N LEU A 236 -11.50 -1.68 11.17
CA LEU A 236 -12.48 -2.63 10.61
C LEU A 236 -13.88 -2.05 10.73
N VAL A 237 -14.60 -1.98 9.61
CA VAL A 237 -16.01 -1.54 9.56
C VAL A 237 -16.90 -2.72 9.95
N GLY A 238 -17.56 -2.61 11.10
CA GLY A 238 -18.65 -3.52 11.52
C GLY A 238 -18.16 -4.85 12.13
N LYS A 239 -18.03 -4.85 13.45
CA LYS A 239 -18.39 -6.01 14.29
C LYS A 239 -19.70 -5.72 14.99
#